data_213c0628d95f08d80eaf2ed6cbd43053
#
_entry.id   213c0628d95f08d80eaf2ed6cbd43053
#
_cell.length_a   1.000
_cell.length_b   1.000
_cell.length_c   1.000
_cell.angle_alpha   90.00
_cell.angle_beta   90.00
_cell.angle_gamma   90.00
#
_symmetry.space_group_name_H-M   'P 1'
#
loop_
_entity.id
_entity.type
_entity.pdbx_description
1 polymer ?
#
loop_
_entity_poly.entity_id
_entity_poly.type
_entity_poly.pdbx_seq_one_letter_code
_entity_poly.pdbx_strand_id
1 'polypeptide(L)'
;VMCFTMPGAGESYLLEMKIAGQVSVVASTSYGLPKITSLAGEGVSSGQEDGNQTVDIIGFNFGPFGNRQFFQSVTYGEKGIEYKANCVHRSHELIKCLTIPGSGANLLWKVTILGQSNLLSAVGRSSYGPPNITGSIPATIVTNGGQTMQFVGSNFGISDSSNTPVKTFVDVELGGSVTRNHLHFTPT
;
A
#
# COMPACT_ATOMS: atom_id res chain seq x y z
N VAL A 1 31.58 -28.92 -10.52
CA VAL A 1 32.01 -27.92 -9.53
C VAL A 1 30.78 -27.49 -8.75
N MET A 2 30.85 -27.47 -7.43
CA MET A 2 29.78 -26.97 -6.55
C MET A 2 30.32 -25.82 -5.73
N CYS A 3 29.50 -24.79 -5.50
CA CYS A 3 29.80 -23.67 -4.63
C CYS A 3 28.58 -23.29 -3.80
N PHE A 4 28.80 -22.64 -2.67
CA PHE A 4 27.73 -22.10 -1.86
C PHE A 4 27.42 -20.66 -2.30
N THR A 5 26.13 -20.32 -2.44
CA THR A 5 25.69 -18.95 -2.67
C THR A 5 25.80 -18.14 -1.38
N MET A 6 26.09 -16.86 -1.52
CA MET A 6 26.05 -15.92 -0.40
C MET A 6 24.63 -15.30 -0.26
N PRO A 7 24.25 -14.86 0.95
CA PRO A 7 23.03 -14.07 1.11
C PRO A 7 23.05 -12.82 0.23
N GLY A 8 21.96 -12.56 -0.49
CA GLY A 8 21.88 -11.45 -1.42
C GLY A 8 20.44 -11.18 -1.88
N ALA A 9 20.31 -10.32 -2.87
CA ALA A 9 19.06 -9.98 -3.54
C ALA A 9 19.37 -9.48 -4.95
N GLY A 10 18.37 -9.34 -5.81
CA GLY A 10 18.51 -8.82 -7.18
C GLY A 10 18.61 -9.93 -8.24
N GLU A 11 18.78 -9.50 -9.48
CA GLU A 11 18.72 -10.38 -10.65
C GLU A 11 19.90 -10.16 -11.60
N SER A 12 20.02 -11.10 -12.56
CA SER A 12 20.94 -11.02 -13.68
C SER A 12 22.42 -10.95 -13.29
N TYR A 13 22.81 -11.65 -12.19
CA TYR A 13 24.22 -11.76 -11.80
C TYR A 13 24.96 -12.66 -12.77
N LEU A 14 26.03 -12.13 -13.35
CA LEU A 14 26.89 -12.87 -14.24
C LEU A 14 27.82 -13.80 -13.45
N LEU A 15 27.90 -15.05 -13.88
CA LEU A 15 28.77 -16.05 -13.32
C LEU A 15 29.94 -16.30 -14.27
N GLU A 16 31.13 -16.12 -13.77
CA GLU A 16 32.39 -16.39 -14.52
C GLU A 16 33.23 -17.36 -13.74
N MET A 17 33.79 -18.36 -14.43
CA MET A 17 34.76 -19.30 -13.89
C MET A 17 36.10 -19.10 -14.59
N LYS A 18 37.17 -19.03 -13.81
CA LYS A 18 38.53 -18.92 -14.33
C LYS A 18 39.37 -20.11 -13.86
N ILE A 19 39.92 -20.87 -14.80
CA ILE A 19 40.76 -22.06 -14.53
C ILE A 19 42.01 -21.95 -15.38
N ALA A 20 43.21 -21.97 -14.75
CA ALA A 20 44.51 -21.91 -15.41
C ALA A 20 44.60 -20.78 -16.48
N GLY A 21 44.01 -19.61 -16.21
CA GLY A 21 43.99 -18.47 -17.11
C GLY A 21 42.91 -18.49 -18.19
N GLN A 22 42.16 -19.59 -18.32
CA GLN A 22 41.02 -19.68 -19.23
C GLN A 22 39.74 -19.26 -18.53
N VAL A 23 38.94 -18.47 -19.21
CA VAL A 23 37.68 -17.92 -18.71
C VAL A 23 36.49 -18.63 -19.36
N SER A 24 35.50 -19.00 -18.56
CA SER A 24 34.28 -19.66 -19.06
C SER A 24 33.45 -18.72 -19.91
N VAL A 25 32.54 -19.30 -20.70
CA VAL A 25 31.35 -18.55 -21.21
C VAL A 25 30.53 -18.09 -20.02
N VAL A 26 30.05 -16.88 -20.07
CA VAL A 26 29.28 -16.25 -19.00
C VAL A 26 27.87 -16.88 -18.90
N ALA A 27 27.51 -17.31 -17.70
CA ALA A 27 26.12 -17.66 -17.35
C ALA A 27 25.54 -16.61 -16.41
N SER A 28 24.23 -16.59 -16.23
CA SER A 28 23.58 -15.69 -15.29
C SER A 28 22.69 -16.42 -14.28
N THR A 29 22.50 -15.81 -13.12
CA THR A 29 21.60 -16.27 -12.07
C THR A 29 20.90 -15.10 -11.41
N SER A 30 19.83 -15.37 -10.68
CA SER A 30 19.06 -14.35 -9.94
C SER A 30 18.64 -14.89 -8.59
N TYR A 31 18.49 -14.00 -7.62
CA TYR A 31 17.79 -14.32 -6.39
C TYR A 31 16.28 -14.36 -6.62
N GLY A 32 15.55 -15.04 -5.76
CA GLY A 32 14.10 -15.14 -5.82
C GLY A 32 13.43 -13.79 -5.61
N LEU A 33 12.31 -13.56 -6.29
CA LEU A 33 11.49 -12.34 -6.13
C LEU A 33 11.01 -12.21 -4.68
N PRO A 34 10.88 -10.98 -4.16
CA PRO A 34 10.17 -10.74 -2.90
C PRO A 34 8.78 -11.37 -2.93
N LYS A 35 8.35 -11.95 -1.82
CA LYS A 35 7.03 -12.56 -1.69
C LYS A 35 6.41 -12.16 -0.36
N ILE A 36 5.24 -11.53 -0.38
CA ILE A 36 4.44 -11.26 0.81
C ILE A 36 3.55 -12.47 1.09
N THR A 37 3.56 -12.95 2.33
CA THR A 37 2.72 -14.07 2.79
C THR A 37 1.60 -13.61 3.71
N SER A 38 1.82 -12.54 4.47
CA SER A 38 0.79 -11.94 5.33
C SER A 38 1.16 -10.52 5.73
N LEU A 39 0.17 -9.78 6.20
CA LEU A 39 0.33 -8.51 6.90
C LEU A 39 -0.18 -8.65 8.33
N ALA A 40 0.44 -7.94 9.27
CA ALA A 40 0.01 -7.85 10.67
C ALA A 40 0.16 -6.41 11.18
N GLY A 41 -0.55 -6.05 12.22
CA GLY A 41 -0.49 -4.72 12.84
C GLY A 41 -1.78 -3.93 12.70
N GLU A 42 -1.82 -2.79 13.38
CA GLU A 42 -3.02 -1.94 13.51
C GLU A 42 -3.47 -1.33 12.16
N GLY A 43 -2.52 -1.05 11.26
CA GLY A 43 -2.80 -0.46 9.95
C GLY A 43 -3.31 -1.45 8.90
N VAL A 44 -3.54 -2.74 9.25
CA VAL A 44 -3.97 -3.75 8.28
C VAL A 44 -5.46 -3.67 8.00
N SER A 45 -6.29 -3.51 9.04
CA SER A 45 -7.73 -3.42 8.86
C SER A 45 -8.31 -2.26 9.66
N SER A 46 -9.21 -1.52 9.02
CA SER A 46 -9.83 -0.33 9.60
C SER A 46 -8.81 0.72 10.09
N GLY A 47 -7.72 0.89 9.33
CA GLY A 47 -6.68 1.87 9.63
C GLY A 47 -7.24 3.29 9.74
N GLN A 48 -6.63 4.11 10.58
CA GLN A 48 -7.00 5.52 10.71
C GLN A 48 -6.56 6.31 9.48
N GLU A 49 -7.38 7.25 9.04
CA GLU A 49 -7.12 8.03 7.82
C GLU A 49 -5.90 8.96 7.93
N ASP A 50 -5.51 9.36 9.12
CA ASP A 50 -4.29 10.14 9.40
C ASP A 50 -3.00 9.31 9.39
N GLY A 51 -3.12 7.99 9.22
CA GLY A 51 -1.98 7.08 9.06
C GLY A 51 -1.21 6.83 10.36
N ASN A 52 0.11 6.69 10.20
CA ASN A 52 1.06 6.44 11.29
C ASN A 52 0.82 5.15 12.09
N GLN A 53 0.12 4.19 11.50
CA GLN A 53 -0.17 2.90 12.09
C GLN A 53 0.78 1.82 11.57
N THR A 54 1.10 0.87 12.45
CA THR A 54 2.05 -0.19 12.13
C THR A 54 1.47 -1.22 11.18
N VAL A 55 2.29 -1.58 10.18
CA VAL A 55 2.06 -2.74 9.29
C VAL A 55 3.35 -3.52 9.22
N ASP A 56 3.32 -4.73 9.74
CA ASP A 56 4.39 -5.71 9.62
C ASP A 56 4.15 -6.53 8.36
N ILE A 57 5.06 -6.43 7.40
CA ILE A 57 5.03 -7.22 6.18
C ILE A 57 5.85 -8.49 6.41
N ILE A 58 5.18 -9.62 6.39
CA ILE A 58 5.77 -10.94 6.61
C ILE A 58 5.85 -11.65 5.26
N GLY A 59 7.01 -12.27 4.99
CA GLY A 59 7.22 -12.92 3.71
C GLY A 59 8.59 -13.53 3.53
N PHE A 60 9.09 -13.53 2.30
CA PHE A 60 10.39 -14.10 1.94
C PHE A 60 11.10 -13.23 0.90
N ASN A 61 12.42 -13.42 0.82
CA ASN A 61 13.28 -12.77 -0.18
C ASN A 61 13.35 -11.25 -0.06
N PHE A 62 13.25 -10.72 1.15
CA PHE A 62 13.45 -9.29 1.41
C PHE A 62 14.93 -8.87 1.49
N GLY A 63 15.83 -9.82 1.22
CA GLY A 63 17.28 -9.62 1.24
C GLY A 63 17.89 -9.73 2.64
N PRO A 64 19.23 -9.76 2.74
CA PRO A 64 19.93 -9.86 4.01
C PRO A 64 19.79 -8.59 4.84
N PHE A 65 19.61 -8.75 6.15
CA PHE A 65 19.57 -7.65 7.11
C PHE A 65 20.91 -6.91 7.18
N GLY A 66 20.84 -5.60 7.41
CA GLY A 66 22.02 -4.74 7.57
C GLY A 66 22.52 -4.08 6.28
N ASN A 67 22.12 -4.54 5.12
CA ASN A 67 22.48 -3.91 3.86
C ASN A 67 21.34 -3.05 3.31
N ARG A 68 21.33 -1.76 3.70
CA ARG A 68 20.28 -0.80 3.29
C ARG A 68 20.23 -0.55 1.78
N GLN A 69 21.28 -0.90 1.03
CA GLN A 69 21.33 -0.70 -0.42
C GLN A 69 20.37 -1.65 -1.16
N PHE A 70 20.02 -2.79 -0.58
CA PHE A 70 19.09 -3.72 -1.19
C PHE A 70 17.63 -3.28 -1.10
N PHE A 71 17.25 -2.70 0.04
CA PHE A 71 15.89 -2.24 0.29
C PHE A 71 15.65 -0.89 -0.38
N GLN A 72 14.74 -0.86 -1.35
CA GLN A 72 14.44 0.36 -2.12
C GLN A 72 13.18 1.06 -1.63
N SER A 73 12.05 0.36 -1.64
CA SER A 73 10.78 0.98 -1.26
C SER A 73 9.70 -0.04 -0.94
N VAL A 74 8.72 0.43 -0.18
CA VAL A 74 7.41 -0.20 -0.05
C VAL A 74 6.36 0.82 -0.41
N THR A 75 5.47 0.43 -1.31
CA THR A 75 4.30 1.22 -1.69
C THR A 75 3.04 0.39 -1.50
N TYR A 76 1.91 1.05 -1.35
CA TYR A 76 0.61 0.39 -1.25
C TYR A 76 -0.49 1.27 -1.85
N GLY A 77 -1.68 0.68 -2.07
CA GLY A 77 -2.81 1.38 -2.64
C GLY A 77 -3.66 0.46 -3.51
N GLU A 78 -4.60 1.02 -4.24
CA GLU A 78 -5.50 0.26 -5.12
C GLU A 78 -4.70 -0.53 -6.18
N LYS A 79 -3.67 0.10 -6.74
CA LYS A 79 -2.73 -0.51 -7.71
C LYS A 79 -1.38 -0.85 -7.07
N GLY A 80 -1.22 -0.63 -5.75
CA GLY A 80 0.02 -0.87 -5.01
C GLY A 80 1.09 0.20 -5.18
N ILE A 81 0.77 1.39 -5.65
CA ILE A 81 1.73 2.46 -5.96
C ILE A 81 1.35 3.85 -5.43
N GLU A 82 0.10 4.04 -4.98
CA GLU A 82 -0.47 5.35 -4.64
C GLU A 82 0.13 5.96 -3.38
N TYR A 83 0.47 5.12 -2.41
CA TYR A 83 1.03 5.54 -1.13
C TYR A 83 2.42 4.96 -0.95
N LYS A 84 3.37 5.76 -0.45
CA LYS A 84 4.71 5.31 -0.11
C LYS A 84 4.82 5.16 1.42
N ALA A 85 4.88 3.93 1.90
CA ALA A 85 5.00 3.65 3.33
C ALA A 85 6.39 4.02 3.87
N ASN A 86 6.44 4.42 5.16
CA ASN A 86 7.68 4.63 5.89
C ASN A 86 8.12 3.30 6.52
N CYS A 87 9.13 2.66 5.94
CA CYS A 87 9.49 1.29 6.32
C CYS A 87 10.93 1.14 6.79
N VAL A 88 11.12 0.14 7.67
CA VAL A 88 12.42 -0.34 8.12
C VAL A 88 12.51 -1.84 7.85
N HIS A 89 13.50 -2.22 7.04
CA HIS A 89 13.84 -3.62 6.82
C HIS A 89 14.41 -4.23 8.10
N ARG A 90 13.87 -5.36 8.56
CA ARG A 90 14.26 -6.04 9.80
C ARG A 90 14.97 -7.37 9.57
N SER A 91 14.54 -8.12 8.55
CA SER A 91 15.15 -9.40 8.21
C SER A 91 14.78 -9.81 6.78
N HIS A 92 15.30 -10.94 6.34
CA HIS A 92 14.91 -11.61 5.10
C HIS A 92 13.39 -11.88 4.98
N GLU A 93 12.69 -11.91 6.12
CA GLU A 93 11.29 -12.31 6.23
C GLU A 93 10.37 -11.21 6.81
N LEU A 94 10.92 -10.08 7.28
CA LEU A 94 10.17 -9.05 7.98
C LEU A 94 10.56 -7.63 7.56
N ILE A 95 9.57 -6.85 7.16
CA ILE A 95 9.67 -5.40 6.98
C ILE A 95 8.61 -4.75 7.88
N LYS A 96 9.00 -3.78 8.70
CA LYS A 96 8.09 -2.98 9.53
C LYS A 96 7.82 -1.64 8.87
N CYS A 97 6.56 -1.30 8.68
CA CYS A 97 6.14 -0.07 8.04
C CYS A 97 5.19 0.73 8.93
N LEU A 98 5.14 2.03 8.65
CA LEU A 98 4.07 2.91 9.11
C LEU A 98 3.27 3.35 7.88
N THR A 99 1.95 3.32 8.01
CA THR A 99 1.05 3.88 7.00
C THR A 99 1.20 5.40 6.96
N ILE A 100 0.88 6.00 5.83
CA ILE A 100 0.76 7.46 5.68
C ILE A 100 -0.72 7.84 5.63
N PRO A 101 -1.07 9.12 5.78
CA PRO A 101 -2.44 9.56 5.64
C PRO A 101 -3.03 9.10 4.31
N GLY A 102 -4.28 8.61 4.35
CA GLY A 102 -4.90 8.04 3.16
C GLY A 102 -6.31 7.52 3.40
N SER A 103 -6.87 6.91 2.35
CA SER A 103 -8.19 6.28 2.37
C SER A 103 -8.22 5.08 1.42
N GLY A 104 -9.27 4.29 1.49
CA GLY A 104 -9.50 3.17 0.59
C GLY A 104 -9.48 1.81 1.27
N ALA A 105 -9.98 0.82 0.53
CA ALA A 105 -10.09 -0.56 0.98
C ALA A 105 -9.37 -1.51 0.01
N ASN A 106 -8.99 -2.68 0.53
CA ASN A 106 -8.32 -3.73 -0.26
C ASN A 106 -7.01 -3.27 -0.93
N LEU A 107 -6.26 -2.41 -0.27
CA LEU A 107 -5.03 -1.82 -0.77
C LEU A 107 -3.93 -2.87 -0.88
N LEU A 108 -3.35 -2.99 -2.07
CA LEU A 108 -2.28 -3.91 -2.41
C LEU A 108 -0.94 -3.38 -1.92
N TRP A 109 -0.06 -4.26 -1.45
CA TRP A 109 1.29 -3.89 -1.00
C TRP A 109 2.35 -4.37 -1.98
N LYS A 110 3.27 -3.48 -2.33
CA LYS A 110 4.39 -3.73 -3.23
C LYS A 110 5.71 -3.45 -2.52
N VAL A 111 6.52 -4.48 -2.40
CA VAL A 111 7.89 -4.41 -1.87
C VAL A 111 8.87 -4.45 -3.04
N THR A 112 9.81 -3.51 -3.09
CA THR A 112 10.86 -3.46 -4.12
C THR A 112 12.23 -3.59 -3.49
N ILE A 113 12.98 -4.61 -3.93
CA ILE A 113 14.32 -4.99 -3.47
C ILE A 113 15.23 -5.09 -4.69
N LEU A 114 16.23 -4.23 -4.82
CA LEU A 114 17.18 -4.20 -5.96
C LEU A 114 16.49 -4.37 -7.33
N GLY A 115 15.45 -3.58 -7.58
CA GLY A 115 14.70 -3.60 -8.84
C GLY A 115 13.66 -4.71 -8.96
N GLN A 116 13.74 -5.76 -8.14
CA GLN A 116 12.76 -6.83 -8.11
C GLN A 116 11.58 -6.46 -7.21
N SER A 117 10.35 -6.73 -7.66
CA SER A 117 9.13 -6.50 -6.86
C SER A 117 8.34 -7.79 -6.70
N ASN A 118 7.59 -7.88 -5.58
CA ASN A 118 6.63 -8.97 -5.42
C ASN A 118 5.51 -8.86 -6.46
N LEU A 119 4.94 -10.02 -6.79
CA LEU A 119 3.69 -10.06 -7.54
C LEU A 119 2.55 -9.55 -6.65
N LEU A 120 1.77 -8.61 -7.17
CA LEU A 120 0.58 -8.13 -6.47
C LEU A 120 -0.46 -9.25 -6.41
N SER A 121 -0.89 -9.60 -5.23
CA SER A 121 -1.81 -10.72 -5.01
C SER A 121 -2.89 -10.36 -3.99
N ALA A 122 -3.90 -11.22 -3.86
CA ALA A 122 -4.94 -11.07 -2.85
C ALA A 122 -4.40 -11.22 -1.41
N VAL A 123 -3.23 -11.81 -1.25
CA VAL A 123 -2.53 -11.91 0.04
C VAL A 123 -1.78 -10.61 0.30
N GLY A 124 -1.90 -10.09 1.51
CA GLY A 124 -1.25 -8.83 1.88
C GLY A 124 -2.03 -7.60 1.40
N ARG A 125 -3.29 -7.49 1.82
CA ARG A 125 -4.12 -6.30 1.64
C ARG A 125 -4.36 -5.60 2.96
N SER A 126 -4.46 -4.28 2.91
CA SER A 126 -4.89 -3.46 4.04
C SER A 126 -6.08 -2.59 3.66
N SER A 127 -6.73 -2.00 4.66
CA SER A 127 -7.84 -1.08 4.44
C SER A 127 -7.83 0.00 5.50
N TYR A 128 -8.08 1.23 5.11
CA TYR A 128 -8.47 2.28 6.02
C TYR A 128 -9.89 2.04 6.52
N GLY A 129 -10.25 2.69 7.62
CA GLY A 129 -11.61 2.63 8.18
C GLY A 129 -12.64 3.15 7.19
N PRO A 130 -13.82 2.54 7.12
CA PRO A 130 -14.89 3.03 6.27
C PRO A 130 -15.39 4.40 6.76
N PRO A 131 -15.95 5.23 5.87
CA PRO A 131 -16.59 6.46 6.28
C PRO A 131 -17.76 6.16 7.23
N ASN A 132 -17.93 6.99 8.25
CA ASN A 132 -18.99 6.86 9.23
C ASN A 132 -19.70 8.20 9.40
N ILE A 133 -20.98 8.29 9.03
CA ILE A 133 -21.82 9.46 9.20
C ILE A 133 -22.55 9.32 10.53
N THR A 134 -22.34 10.27 11.45
CA THR A 134 -22.99 10.32 12.77
C THR A 134 -24.15 11.32 12.82
N GLY A 135 -24.23 12.22 11.86
CA GLY A 135 -25.30 13.22 11.79
C GLY A 135 -25.29 14.07 10.54
N SER A 136 -26.31 14.88 10.39
CA SER A 136 -26.43 15.88 9.32
C SER A 136 -27.00 17.20 9.85
N ILE A 137 -26.57 18.31 9.25
CA ILE A 137 -27.04 19.66 9.58
C ILE A 137 -27.49 20.36 8.29
N PRO A 138 -28.75 20.77 8.15
CA PRO A 138 -29.85 20.60 9.11
C PRO A 138 -30.35 19.14 9.17
N ALA A 139 -31.01 18.78 10.28
CA ALA A 139 -31.62 17.44 10.44
C ALA A 139 -32.86 17.24 9.55
N THR A 140 -33.47 18.32 9.08
CA THR A 140 -34.60 18.33 8.15
C THR A 140 -34.33 19.28 7.00
N ILE A 141 -34.70 18.88 5.80
CA ILE A 141 -34.52 19.67 4.58
C ILE A 141 -35.85 20.03 3.95
N VAL A 142 -35.84 21.09 3.17
CA VAL A 142 -37.05 21.60 2.47
C VAL A 142 -37.33 20.71 1.24
N THR A 143 -38.62 20.54 0.95
CA THR A 143 -39.06 19.61 -0.12
C THR A 143 -38.78 20.10 -1.54
N ASN A 144 -38.56 21.39 -1.74
CA ASN A 144 -38.21 21.98 -3.04
C ASN A 144 -36.73 21.89 -3.39
N GLY A 145 -35.89 21.34 -2.48
CA GLY A 145 -34.45 21.15 -2.71
C GLY A 145 -33.64 22.46 -2.65
N GLY A 146 -32.38 22.37 -3.14
CA GLY A 146 -31.49 23.54 -3.23
C GLY A 146 -30.83 23.96 -1.91
N GLN A 147 -31.08 23.27 -0.81
CA GLN A 147 -30.50 23.55 0.50
C GLN A 147 -29.15 22.87 0.69
N THR A 148 -28.20 23.61 1.25
CA THR A 148 -26.91 23.03 1.64
C THR A 148 -27.09 22.12 2.85
N MET A 149 -26.45 20.94 2.83
CA MET A 149 -26.41 19.98 3.92
C MET A 149 -24.95 19.71 4.30
N GLN A 150 -24.67 19.65 5.60
CA GLN A 150 -23.39 19.26 6.15
C GLN A 150 -23.52 17.87 6.81
N PHE A 151 -22.62 16.97 6.48
CA PHE A 151 -22.50 15.68 7.17
C PHE A 151 -21.46 15.78 8.29
N VAL A 152 -21.78 15.19 9.43
CA VAL A 152 -20.89 15.08 10.59
C VAL A 152 -20.50 13.62 10.74
N GLY A 153 -19.21 13.34 10.90
CA GLY A 153 -18.72 11.96 11.01
C GLY A 153 -17.21 11.85 10.98
N SER A 154 -16.71 10.70 10.56
CA SER A 154 -15.27 10.38 10.48
C SER A 154 -14.95 9.58 9.23
N ASN A 155 -13.66 9.51 8.89
CA ASN A 155 -13.13 8.76 7.75
C ASN A 155 -13.71 9.20 6.38
N PHE A 156 -13.90 10.51 6.21
CA PHE A 156 -14.38 11.07 4.94
C PHE A 156 -13.25 11.24 3.89
N GLY A 157 -12.05 10.82 4.23
CA GLY A 157 -10.84 11.01 3.45
C GLY A 157 -10.05 12.23 3.88
N ILE A 158 -8.79 12.28 3.47
CA ILE A 158 -7.90 13.41 3.72
C ILE A 158 -8.02 14.42 2.57
N SER A 159 -8.04 15.71 2.91
CA SER A 159 -7.72 16.76 1.97
C SER A 159 -6.21 16.76 1.78
N ASP A 160 -5.72 16.33 0.61
CA ASP A 160 -4.32 16.55 0.32
C ASP A 160 -4.07 18.02 0.03
N SER A 161 -2.84 18.46 0.33
CA SER A 161 -2.41 19.84 0.06
C SER A 161 -2.35 20.19 -1.45
N SER A 162 -2.61 19.22 -2.33
CA SER A 162 -2.64 19.37 -3.79
C SER A 162 -4.03 19.75 -4.32
N ASN A 163 -5.01 19.87 -3.42
CA ASN A 163 -6.39 20.25 -3.78
C ASN A 163 -7.06 19.31 -4.81
N THR A 164 -6.56 18.07 -4.93
CA THR A 164 -7.24 17.03 -5.68
C THR A 164 -8.28 16.40 -4.77
N PRO A 165 -9.59 16.64 -5.00
CA PRO A 165 -10.61 16.04 -4.16
C PRO A 165 -10.53 14.52 -4.30
N VAL A 166 -10.33 13.83 -3.18
CA VAL A 166 -10.74 12.43 -3.11
C VAL A 166 -12.20 12.44 -3.54
N LYS A 167 -12.54 11.72 -4.61
CA LYS A 167 -13.91 11.68 -5.12
C LYS A 167 -14.80 11.03 -4.06
N THR A 168 -15.27 11.83 -3.13
CA THR A 168 -16.21 11.40 -2.11
C THR A 168 -17.62 11.51 -2.71
N PHE A 169 -18.28 10.39 -2.85
CA PHE A 169 -19.65 10.31 -3.31
C PHE A 169 -20.56 10.04 -2.10
N VAL A 170 -21.67 10.73 -2.01
CA VAL A 170 -22.76 10.39 -1.10
C VAL A 170 -23.95 9.97 -1.95
N ASP A 171 -24.33 8.72 -1.87
CA ASP A 171 -25.55 8.21 -2.45
C ASP A 171 -26.68 8.39 -1.41
N VAL A 172 -27.72 9.11 -1.78
CA VAL A 172 -28.93 9.27 -0.94
C VAL A 172 -30.00 8.34 -1.50
N GLU A 173 -30.39 7.35 -0.70
CA GLU A 173 -31.50 6.46 -1.03
C GLU A 173 -32.81 7.02 -0.47
N LEU A 174 -33.75 7.36 -1.34
CA LEU A 174 -35.06 7.86 -0.99
C LEU A 174 -36.12 6.79 -1.33
N GLY A 175 -36.69 6.17 -0.30
CA GLY A 175 -37.84 5.28 -0.47
C GLY A 175 -37.65 4.09 -1.42
N GLY A 176 -36.46 3.48 -1.45
CA GLY A 176 -36.16 2.32 -2.29
C GLY A 176 -35.79 2.66 -3.75
N SER A 177 -35.68 3.93 -4.09
CA SER A 177 -35.15 4.37 -5.38
C SER A 177 -33.82 5.09 -5.18
N VAL A 178 -32.73 4.53 -5.72
CA VAL A 178 -31.41 5.15 -5.64
C VAL A 178 -31.34 6.30 -6.65
N THR A 179 -31.48 7.53 -6.16
CA THR A 179 -31.16 8.70 -6.98
C THR A 179 -29.69 9.07 -6.72
N ARG A 180 -28.80 8.73 -7.65
CA ARG A 180 -27.39 9.11 -7.60
C ARG A 180 -27.27 10.60 -7.88
N ASN A 181 -27.25 11.40 -6.83
CA ASN A 181 -26.86 12.79 -6.93
C ASN A 181 -25.36 12.87 -6.64
N HIS A 182 -24.55 13.18 -7.66
CA HIS A 182 -23.14 13.48 -7.49
C HIS A 182 -23.02 14.81 -6.73
N LEU A 183 -22.83 14.72 -5.42
CA LEU A 183 -22.52 15.88 -4.60
C LEU A 183 -21.00 16.06 -4.61
N HIS A 184 -20.52 17.17 -5.13
CA HIS A 184 -19.13 17.57 -4.99
C HIS A 184 -18.93 18.10 -3.57
N PHE A 185 -18.04 17.48 -2.80
CA PHE A 185 -17.60 17.99 -1.51
C PHE A 185 -16.27 18.70 -1.68
N THR A 186 -16.19 19.93 -1.19
CA THR A 186 -14.94 20.58 -0.85
C THR A 186 -14.70 20.31 0.64
N PRO A 187 -13.63 19.60 1.04
CA PRO A 187 -13.24 19.51 2.45
C PRO A 187 -12.93 20.92 2.95
N THR A 188 -13.49 21.31 4.09
CA THR A 188 -13.11 22.51 4.82
C THR A 188 -12.09 22.19 5.89
#